data_1d99a2b66c026cfc24b9a294d8c49287
#
_entry.id   1d99a2b66c026cfc24b9a294d8c49287
#
_cell.length_a   1.000
_cell.length_b   1.000
_cell.length_c   1.000
_cell.angle_alpha   90.00
_cell.angle_beta   90.00
_cell.angle_gamma   90.00
#
_symmetry.space_group_name_H-M   'P 1'
#
loop_
_entity.id
_entity.type
_entity.pdbx_description
1 polymer ?
#
loop_
_entity_poly.entity_id
_entity_poly.type
_entity_poly.pdbx_seq_one_letter_code
_entity_poly.pdbx_strand_id
1 'polypeptide(L)'
;NAEYMGISNSFAKITHQTHLLPVYRFSTNVGVEEKAMGDDRLGVRYELSQKAYLKLVLHSLKHPYSEVNGIILGRTTSDPSVISIVDSVPLFHSNLALLPPLEISLLMIEEHCANVEEGLGIIGYFHANERIDDSELGMVAKNIGDHIARYFPLAPILLLDGKKLDSLKRDKSIAPVLKLYAKDAYKNWKAAGSDGGGKVVLSQPAANSILLDCMATEKWREVVDFDEHLDDITKDWSNSGLFN
;
A
#
# COMPACT_ATOMS: atom_id res chain seq x y z
N ASN A 1 25.18 -23.37 24.18
CA ASN A 1 23.89 -23.04 24.79
C ASN A 1 23.90 -21.66 25.45
N ALA A 2 24.19 -20.58 24.73
CA ALA A 2 24.05 -19.21 25.25
C ALA A 2 24.20 -18.14 24.15
N GLU A 3 23.57 -18.29 22.98
CA GLU A 3 23.67 -17.25 21.93
C GLU A 3 22.35 -16.92 21.20
N TYR A 4 21.21 -17.41 21.67
CA TYR A 4 19.92 -17.14 21.03
C TYR A 4 18.98 -16.19 21.79
N MET A 5 19.46 -15.45 22.81
CA MET A 5 18.65 -14.52 23.60
C MET A 5 18.93 -13.02 23.35
N GLY A 6 19.73 -12.67 22.33
CA GLY A 6 20.17 -11.28 22.08
C GLY A 6 19.23 -10.42 21.24
N ILE A 7 18.32 -11.01 20.44
CA ILE A 7 17.58 -10.27 19.41
C ILE A 7 16.24 -9.72 19.92
N SER A 8 15.65 -10.36 20.92
CA SER A 8 14.33 -9.94 21.44
C SER A 8 14.34 -8.62 22.23
N ASN A 9 15.47 -8.22 22.81
CA ASN A 9 15.56 -7.01 23.63
C ASN A 9 15.95 -5.74 22.87
N SER A 10 16.32 -5.85 21.58
CA SER A 10 16.64 -4.69 20.75
C SER A 10 15.39 -3.96 20.29
N PHE A 11 14.30 -4.70 20.02
CA PHE A 11 13.02 -4.11 19.58
C PHE A 11 12.33 -3.26 20.66
N ALA A 12 12.45 -3.63 21.93
CA ALA A 12 11.87 -2.87 23.04
C ALA A 12 12.59 -1.54 23.33
N LYS A 13 13.84 -1.38 22.90
CA LYS A 13 14.61 -0.13 23.09
C LYS A 13 14.45 0.88 21.97
N ILE A 14 14.00 0.46 20.78
CA ILE A 14 13.80 1.35 19.62
C ILE A 14 12.51 2.16 19.76
N THR A 15 11.54 1.71 20.54
CA THR A 15 10.28 2.43 20.76
C THR A 15 10.40 3.68 21.64
N HIS A 16 11.54 3.94 22.30
CA HIS A 16 11.76 5.12 23.15
C HIS A 16 12.64 6.21 22.55
N GLN A 17 13.14 6.02 21.32
CA GLN A 17 13.99 7.03 20.65
C GLN A 17 13.22 7.83 19.58
N THR A 18 12.03 8.32 19.96
CA THR A 18 11.12 9.07 19.08
C THR A 18 11.50 10.55 18.87
N HIS A 19 12.75 10.97 19.15
CA HIS A 19 13.10 12.40 19.13
C HIS A 19 14.09 12.85 18.04
N LEU A 20 14.43 12.00 17.05
CA LEU A 20 15.38 12.39 15.98
C LEU A 20 14.95 11.92 14.57
N LEU A 21 13.67 11.70 14.33
CA LEU A 21 13.20 11.58 12.95
C LEU A 21 13.03 12.99 12.38
N PRO A 22 13.58 13.29 11.18
CA PRO A 22 13.26 14.54 10.52
C PRO A 22 11.75 14.66 10.43
N VAL A 23 11.23 15.84 10.70
CA VAL A 23 9.81 16.17 10.53
C VAL A 23 9.51 15.98 9.05
N TYR A 24 9.04 14.79 8.68
CA TYR A 24 8.56 14.53 7.32
C TYR A 24 7.45 15.55 7.07
N ARG A 25 7.69 16.46 6.14
CA ARG A 25 6.64 17.30 5.58
C ARG A 25 5.84 16.45 4.61
N PHE A 26 5.02 15.54 5.13
CA PHE A 26 3.88 15.10 4.34
C PHE A 26 3.16 16.37 3.90
N SER A 27 2.99 16.55 2.60
CA SER A 27 2.32 17.73 2.07
C SER A 27 0.94 17.83 2.74
N THR A 28 0.86 18.65 3.79
CA THR A 28 -0.34 18.83 4.61
C THR A 28 -1.46 19.57 3.86
N ASN A 29 -1.33 19.76 2.55
CA ASN A 29 -2.39 20.29 1.70
C ASN A 29 -3.55 19.30 1.45
N VAL A 30 -3.45 18.06 1.97
CA VAL A 30 -4.61 17.18 2.11
C VAL A 30 -5.32 17.56 3.42
N GLY A 31 -5.94 18.74 3.42
CA GLY A 31 -6.66 19.28 4.56
C GLY A 31 -7.93 18.49 4.87
N VAL A 32 -7.77 17.33 5.51
CA VAL A 32 -8.87 16.68 6.20
C VAL A 32 -8.91 17.28 7.60
N GLU A 33 -9.78 18.27 7.81
CA GLU A 33 -10.06 18.75 9.17
C GLU A 33 -10.63 17.57 9.98
N GLU A 34 -9.88 17.12 10.97
CA GLU A 34 -10.23 16.03 11.89
C GLU A 34 -11.58 16.26 12.62
N LYS A 35 -12.12 17.50 12.54
CA LYS A 35 -13.33 17.95 13.22
C LYS A 35 -14.65 17.61 12.52
N ALA A 36 -14.65 17.23 11.24
CA ALA A 36 -15.90 17.06 10.47
C ALA A 36 -16.34 15.62 10.27
N MET A 37 -15.48 14.65 10.48
CA MET A 37 -15.84 13.23 10.35
C MET A 37 -16.10 12.63 11.72
N GLY A 38 -17.37 12.54 12.09
CA GLY A 38 -17.83 11.66 13.16
C GLY A 38 -17.38 10.22 12.92
N ASP A 39 -17.77 9.32 13.80
CA ASP A 39 -17.37 7.90 13.98
C ASP A 39 -17.34 6.98 12.72
N ASP A 40 -17.47 7.51 11.49
CA ASP A 40 -17.63 6.74 10.25
C ASP A 40 -16.39 6.76 9.34
N ARG A 41 -15.20 6.53 9.90
CA ARG A 41 -13.97 6.27 9.09
C ARG A 41 -14.11 5.02 8.21
N LEU A 42 -14.99 4.09 8.58
CA LEU A 42 -15.36 2.93 7.79
C LEU A 42 -16.34 3.28 6.65
N GLY A 43 -16.89 4.51 6.62
CA GLY A 43 -17.79 5.04 5.58
C GLY A 43 -17.08 5.47 4.29
N VAL A 44 -15.78 5.72 4.33
CA VAL A 44 -15.00 6.23 3.20
C VAL A 44 -14.91 5.22 2.06
N ARG A 45 -15.14 5.69 0.83
CA ARG A 45 -14.97 4.92 -0.41
C ARG A 45 -13.62 5.27 -1.05
N TYR A 46 -12.89 4.24 -1.48
CA TYR A 46 -11.60 4.38 -2.16
C TYR A 46 -11.79 4.03 -3.64
N GLU A 47 -11.55 5.00 -4.52
CA GLU A 47 -11.57 4.81 -5.97
C GLU A 47 -10.16 4.49 -6.45
N LEU A 48 -9.96 3.23 -6.84
CA LEU A 48 -8.66 2.70 -7.21
C LEU A 48 -8.45 2.78 -8.73
N SER A 49 -7.45 3.52 -9.18
CA SER A 49 -7.09 3.58 -10.58
C SER A 49 -6.59 2.22 -11.09
N GLN A 50 -6.78 1.98 -12.38
CA GLN A 50 -6.28 0.77 -13.04
C GLN A 50 -4.75 0.66 -12.88
N LYS A 51 -4.02 1.75 -13.05
CA LYS A 51 -2.55 1.80 -12.94
C LYS A 51 -2.08 1.35 -11.56
N ALA A 52 -2.66 1.92 -10.49
CA ALA A 52 -2.32 1.56 -9.12
C ALA A 52 -2.64 0.08 -8.84
N TYR A 53 -3.82 -0.37 -9.27
CA TYR A 53 -4.25 -1.76 -9.11
C TYR A 53 -3.31 -2.76 -9.79
N LEU A 54 -2.96 -2.49 -11.05
CA LEU A 54 -2.09 -3.38 -11.81
C LEU A 54 -0.68 -3.45 -11.21
N LYS A 55 -0.06 -2.31 -10.87
CA LYS A 55 1.28 -2.29 -10.26
C LYS A 55 1.33 -3.12 -8.97
N LEU A 56 0.34 -2.93 -8.10
CA LEU A 56 0.23 -3.63 -6.82
C LEU A 56 0.16 -5.16 -7.03
N VAL A 57 -0.74 -5.63 -7.91
CA VAL A 57 -0.93 -7.06 -8.14
C VAL A 57 0.28 -7.66 -8.87
N LEU A 58 0.80 -6.96 -9.88
CA LEU A 58 1.95 -7.45 -10.63
C LEU A 58 3.23 -7.52 -9.79
N HIS A 59 3.39 -6.64 -8.79
CA HIS A 59 4.49 -6.74 -7.84
C HIS A 59 4.46 -8.06 -7.06
N SER A 60 3.31 -8.45 -6.55
CA SER A 60 3.18 -9.75 -5.85
C SER A 60 3.38 -10.95 -6.78
N LEU A 61 2.97 -10.85 -8.04
CA LEU A 61 3.19 -11.90 -9.04
C LEU A 61 4.66 -12.05 -9.44
N LYS A 62 5.43 -10.96 -9.36
CA LYS A 62 6.88 -10.99 -9.59
C LYS A 62 7.62 -11.74 -8.50
N HIS A 63 7.14 -11.68 -7.27
CA HIS A 63 7.76 -12.29 -6.09
C HIS A 63 6.81 -13.31 -5.42
N PRO A 64 6.48 -14.43 -6.10
CA PRO A 64 5.40 -15.33 -5.68
C PRO A 64 5.70 -16.12 -4.39
N TYR A 65 6.94 -16.09 -3.90
CA TYR A 65 7.41 -16.80 -2.72
C TYR A 65 7.88 -15.88 -1.61
N SER A 66 7.53 -14.59 -1.70
CA SER A 66 7.88 -13.58 -0.70
C SER A 66 6.66 -12.74 -0.35
N GLU A 67 6.60 -12.25 0.87
CA GLU A 67 5.73 -11.13 1.16
C GLU A 67 6.25 -9.88 0.44
N VAL A 68 5.33 -9.05 -0.05
CA VAL A 68 5.68 -7.79 -0.72
C VAL A 68 4.84 -6.65 -0.19
N ASN A 69 5.38 -5.44 -0.30
CA ASN A 69 4.69 -4.25 0.14
C ASN A 69 4.89 -3.05 -0.80
N GLY A 70 4.15 -1.99 -0.51
CA GLY A 70 4.34 -0.72 -1.20
C GLY A 70 3.44 0.39 -0.69
N ILE A 71 3.64 1.56 -1.27
CA ILE A 71 2.93 2.79 -0.91
C ILE A 71 1.80 3.04 -1.90
N ILE A 72 0.71 3.60 -1.39
CA ILE A 72 -0.43 4.06 -2.18
C ILE A 72 -0.37 5.57 -2.28
N LEU A 73 -0.41 6.07 -3.52
CA LEU A 73 -0.44 7.48 -3.84
C LEU A 73 -1.84 7.92 -4.26
N GLY A 74 -2.25 9.08 -3.80
CA GLY A 74 -3.56 9.61 -4.14
C GLY A 74 -3.83 10.98 -3.54
N ARG A 75 -5.10 11.34 -3.54
CA ARG A 75 -5.60 12.64 -3.06
C ARG A 75 -7.03 12.55 -2.57
N THR A 76 -7.41 13.51 -1.75
CA THR A 76 -8.84 13.74 -1.43
C THR A 76 -9.54 14.32 -2.65
N THR A 77 -10.83 14.04 -2.76
CA THR A 77 -11.69 14.62 -3.79
C THR A 77 -12.53 15.75 -3.20
N SER A 78 -13.35 16.40 -4.03
CA SER A 78 -14.34 17.38 -3.56
C SER A 78 -15.41 16.75 -2.65
N ASP A 79 -15.61 15.44 -2.75
CA ASP A 79 -16.46 14.65 -1.85
C ASP A 79 -15.57 14.08 -0.72
N PRO A 80 -15.73 14.53 0.54
CA PRO A 80 -14.90 14.06 1.65
C PRO A 80 -15.09 12.57 1.97
N SER A 81 -16.15 11.95 1.47
CA SER A 81 -16.39 10.50 1.61
C SER A 81 -15.65 9.65 0.56
N VAL A 82 -14.95 10.30 -0.40
CA VAL A 82 -14.27 9.63 -1.51
C VAL A 82 -12.79 10.00 -1.54
N ILE A 83 -11.93 8.98 -1.53
CA ILE A 83 -10.48 9.13 -1.71
C ILE A 83 -10.09 8.52 -3.05
N SER A 84 -9.39 9.30 -3.87
CA SER A 84 -8.87 8.85 -5.17
C SER A 84 -7.47 8.27 -5.01
N ILE A 85 -7.32 6.98 -5.29
CA ILE A 85 -6.03 6.29 -5.39
C ILE A 85 -5.56 6.37 -6.84
N VAL A 86 -4.52 7.15 -7.07
CA VAL A 86 -4.01 7.50 -8.41
C VAL A 86 -2.93 6.53 -8.88
N ASP A 87 -2.01 6.17 -7.98
CA ASP A 87 -0.88 5.29 -8.31
C ASP A 87 -0.48 4.43 -7.09
N SER A 88 0.37 3.45 -7.32
CA SER A 88 1.04 2.69 -6.27
C SER A 88 2.52 2.53 -6.60
N VAL A 89 3.35 2.49 -5.55
CA VAL A 89 4.79 2.33 -5.65
C VAL A 89 5.19 1.03 -4.98
N PRO A 90 5.66 0.03 -5.73
CA PRO A 90 6.25 -1.19 -5.18
C PRO A 90 7.48 -0.84 -4.32
N LEU A 91 7.54 -1.34 -3.08
CA LEU A 91 8.66 -1.08 -2.19
C LEU A 91 9.61 -2.28 -2.10
N PHE A 92 9.25 -3.28 -1.32
CA PHE A 92 10.17 -4.33 -0.92
C PHE A 92 9.54 -5.72 -1.13
N HIS A 93 10.41 -6.66 -1.47
CA HIS A 93 10.17 -8.11 -1.48
C HIS A 93 11.14 -8.85 -0.55
N SER A 94 12.08 -8.11 0.07
CA SER A 94 13.05 -8.61 1.05
C SER A 94 13.04 -7.70 2.26
N ASN A 95 13.12 -8.29 3.46
CA ASN A 95 13.32 -7.55 4.72
C ASN A 95 12.37 -6.35 4.94
N LEU A 96 11.07 -6.53 4.73
CA LEU A 96 10.04 -5.48 4.79
C LEU A 96 10.03 -4.64 6.07
N ALA A 97 10.59 -5.16 7.16
CA ALA A 97 10.63 -4.50 8.46
C ALA A 97 11.84 -3.56 8.65
N LEU A 98 12.77 -3.46 7.69
CA LEU A 98 13.97 -2.62 7.84
C LEU A 98 13.62 -1.13 7.69
N LEU A 99 13.87 -0.36 8.75
CA LEU A 99 13.56 1.07 8.79
C LEU A 99 14.38 1.94 7.83
N PRO A 100 15.73 1.81 7.72
CA PRO A 100 16.50 2.72 6.88
C PRO A 100 16.08 2.70 5.40
N PRO A 101 15.92 1.55 4.72
CA PRO A 101 15.38 1.52 3.35
C PRO A 101 13.98 2.14 3.24
N LEU A 102 13.09 1.88 4.20
CA LEU A 102 11.74 2.43 4.22
C LEU A 102 11.77 3.96 4.33
N GLU A 103 12.60 4.52 5.21
CA GLU A 103 12.72 5.97 5.37
C GLU A 103 13.23 6.64 4.08
N ILE A 104 14.25 6.06 3.43
CA ILE A 104 14.78 6.57 2.16
C ILE A 104 13.69 6.52 1.08
N SER A 105 12.97 5.41 0.95
CA SER A 105 11.90 5.27 -0.05
C SER A 105 10.79 6.28 0.16
N LEU A 106 10.35 6.51 1.40
CA LEU A 106 9.31 7.49 1.70
C LEU A 106 9.74 8.92 1.33
N LEU A 107 11.00 9.31 1.63
CA LEU A 107 11.54 10.61 1.23
C LEU A 107 11.57 10.80 -0.29
N MET A 108 12.04 9.79 -1.03
CA MET A 108 12.07 9.84 -2.50
C MET A 108 10.68 9.91 -3.10
N ILE A 109 9.71 9.17 -2.54
CA ILE A 109 8.32 9.19 -3.00
C ILE A 109 7.68 10.55 -2.72
N GLU A 110 7.91 11.16 -1.56
CA GLU A 110 7.38 12.50 -1.25
C GLU A 110 7.91 13.56 -2.20
N GLU A 111 9.22 13.55 -2.46
CA GLU A 111 9.85 14.45 -3.42
C GLU A 111 9.28 14.24 -4.84
N HIS A 112 9.08 12.98 -5.23
CA HIS A 112 8.45 12.65 -6.52
C HIS A 112 7.03 13.21 -6.60
N CYS A 113 6.19 12.99 -5.59
CA CYS A 113 4.82 13.50 -5.55
C CYS A 113 4.77 15.02 -5.68
N ALA A 114 5.67 15.74 -4.99
CA ALA A 114 5.75 17.19 -5.04
C ALA A 114 6.08 17.72 -6.44
N ASN A 115 6.82 16.95 -7.25
CA ASN A 115 7.27 17.34 -8.58
C ASN A 115 6.32 16.91 -9.71
N VAL A 116 5.47 15.90 -9.49
CA VAL A 116 4.61 15.33 -10.54
C VAL A 116 3.27 16.02 -10.64
N GLU A 117 2.56 16.17 -9.55
CA GLU A 117 1.20 16.74 -9.56
C GLU A 117 0.86 17.37 -8.19
N GLU A 118 0.32 18.57 -8.22
CA GLU A 118 -0.14 19.26 -7.02
C GLU A 118 -1.27 18.47 -6.32
N GLY A 119 -1.14 18.30 -5.01
CA GLY A 119 -2.10 17.55 -4.19
C GLY A 119 -1.94 16.04 -4.22
N LEU A 120 -1.00 15.50 -5.00
CA LEU A 120 -0.64 14.09 -4.91
C LEU A 120 0.22 13.84 -3.66
N GLY A 121 -0.04 12.77 -2.95
CA GLY A 121 0.72 12.43 -1.75
C GLY A 121 0.58 10.97 -1.34
N ILE A 122 1.32 10.59 -0.31
CA ILE A 122 1.20 9.26 0.32
C ILE A 122 -0.09 9.22 1.11
N ILE A 123 -1.01 8.34 0.73
CA ILE A 123 -2.32 8.21 1.37
C ILE A 123 -2.59 6.83 1.99
N GLY A 124 -1.73 5.85 1.76
CA GLY A 124 -1.95 4.51 2.28
C GLY A 124 -0.83 3.53 1.96
N TYR A 125 -1.09 2.29 2.24
CA TYR A 125 -0.14 1.19 2.15
C TYR A 125 -0.79 -0.04 1.53
N PHE A 126 -0.04 -0.82 0.76
CA PHE A 126 -0.48 -2.13 0.32
C PHE A 126 0.47 -3.23 0.78
N HIS A 127 -0.07 -4.42 0.91
CA HIS A 127 0.66 -5.60 1.34
C HIS A 127 0.15 -6.86 0.64
N ALA A 128 1.03 -7.79 0.36
CA ALA A 128 0.68 -9.15 -0.03
C ALA A 128 1.48 -10.11 0.82
N ASN A 129 0.79 -11.03 1.48
CA ASN A 129 1.42 -12.09 2.28
C ASN A 129 2.13 -13.09 1.37
N GLU A 130 3.18 -13.74 1.88
CA GLU A 130 3.91 -14.80 1.18
C GLU A 130 2.98 -15.95 0.77
N ARG A 131 2.04 -16.32 1.64
CA ARG A 131 1.12 -17.42 1.40
C ARG A 131 -0.19 -16.93 0.82
N ILE A 132 -0.62 -17.53 -0.28
CA ILE A 132 -1.87 -17.20 -0.99
C ILE A 132 -3.14 -17.43 -0.16
N ASP A 133 -3.10 -18.35 0.81
CA ASP A 133 -4.20 -18.68 1.70
C ASP A 133 -4.22 -17.86 2.99
N ASP A 134 -3.14 -17.09 3.27
CA ASP A 134 -3.08 -16.18 4.40
C ASP A 134 -3.78 -14.86 4.04
N SER A 135 -4.84 -14.58 4.76
CA SER A 135 -5.66 -13.38 4.58
C SER A 135 -5.66 -12.45 5.81
N GLU A 136 -4.70 -12.67 6.71
CA GLU A 136 -4.57 -11.86 7.92
C GLU A 136 -3.55 -10.73 7.75
N LEU A 137 -3.83 -9.60 8.37
CA LEU A 137 -2.92 -8.46 8.35
C LEU A 137 -1.82 -8.64 9.39
N GLY A 138 -0.59 -8.88 8.93
CA GLY A 138 0.58 -9.06 9.78
C GLY A 138 0.97 -7.83 10.60
N MET A 139 1.85 -8.00 11.58
CA MET A 139 2.30 -6.92 12.48
C MET A 139 3.10 -5.85 11.72
N VAL A 140 3.95 -6.25 10.76
CA VAL A 140 4.75 -5.32 9.95
C VAL A 140 3.83 -4.38 9.18
N ALA A 141 2.82 -4.92 8.50
CA ALA A 141 1.84 -4.13 7.75
C ALA A 141 1.06 -3.16 8.65
N LYS A 142 0.67 -3.60 9.85
CA LYS A 142 0.01 -2.74 10.84
C LYS A 142 0.91 -1.60 11.30
N ASN A 143 2.18 -1.86 11.61
CA ASN A 143 3.13 -0.85 12.07
C ASN A 143 3.41 0.22 11.00
N ILE A 144 3.61 -0.20 9.74
CA ILE A 144 3.82 0.74 8.62
C ILE A 144 2.54 1.54 8.36
N GLY A 145 1.39 0.87 8.34
CA GLY A 145 0.09 1.54 8.24
C GLY A 145 -0.17 2.54 9.37
N ASP A 146 0.24 2.21 10.60
CA ASP A 146 0.16 3.12 11.75
C ASP A 146 1.05 4.36 11.57
N HIS A 147 2.23 4.17 10.98
CA HIS A 147 3.12 5.28 10.67
C HIS A 147 2.47 6.23 9.66
N ILE A 148 1.94 5.73 8.55
CA ILE A 148 1.27 6.54 7.51
C ILE A 148 0.00 7.21 8.07
N ALA A 149 -0.79 6.49 8.89
CA ALA A 149 -2.02 7.01 9.46
C ALA A 149 -1.84 8.16 10.46
N ARG A 150 -0.62 8.43 10.93
CA ARG A 150 -0.31 9.64 11.73
C ARG A 150 -0.40 10.91 10.90
N TYR A 151 -0.10 10.83 9.60
CA TYR A 151 -0.07 11.95 8.67
C TYR A 151 -1.34 12.02 7.82
N PHE A 152 -1.87 10.85 7.45
CA PHE A 152 -3.14 10.73 6.74
C PHE A 152 -4.10 9.83 7.53
N PRO A 153 -4.98 10.38 8.39
CA PRO A 153 -5.82 9.60 9.30
C PRO A 153 -6.80 8.62 8.63
N LEU A 154 -7.10 8.84 7.35
CA LEU A 154 -7.94 7.96 6.53
C LEU A 154 -7.13 6.94 5.72
N ALA A 155 -5.84 6.75 6.03
CA ALA A 155 -4.99 5.83 5.31
C ALA A 155 -5.56 4.41 5.32
N PRO A 156 -5.80 3.79 4.15
CA PRO A 156 -6.15 2.39 4.05
C PRO A 156 -4.91 1.51 4.07
N ILE A 157 -5.08 0.25 4.49
CA ILE A 157 -4.19 -0.83 4.07
C ILE A 157 -4.95 -1.70 3.09
N LEU A 158 -4.41 -1.87 1.89
CA LEU A 158 -4.92 -2.79 0.89
C LEU A 158 -4.13 -4.10 0.96
N LEU A 159 -4.77 -5.16 1.41
CA LEU A 159 -4.19 -6.50 1.45
C LEU A 159 -4.61 -7.27 0.21
N LEU A 160 -3.65 -7.84 -0.52
CA LEU A 160 -3.94 -8.72 -1.64
C LEU A 160 -4.68 -9.96 -1.14
N ASP A 161 -5.80 -10.28 -1.80
CA ASP A 161 -6.58 -11.48 -1.54
C ASP A 161 -6.18 -12.57 -2.56
N GLY A 162 -5.27 -13.44 -2.14
CA GLY A 162 -4.78 -14.52 -3.01
C GLY A 162 -5.87 -15.46 -3.51
N LYS A 163 -6.94 -15.69 -2.72
CA LYS A 163 -8.06 -16.54 -3.13
C LYS A 163 -8.89 -15.87 -4.22
N LYS A 164 -9.13 -14.54 -4.11
CA LYS A 164 -9.80 -13.78 -5.17
C LYS A 164 -8.95 -13.73 -6.43
N LEU A 165 -7.63 -13.59 -6.29
CA LEU A 165 -6.70 -13.61 -7.43
C LEU A 165 -6.70 -14.97 -8.15
N ASP A 166 -6.67 -16.08 -7.41
CA ASP A 166 -6.72 -17.42 -7.99
C ASP A 166 -8.06 -17.70 -8.70
N SER A 167 -9.17 -17.21 -8.14
CA SER A 167 -10.49 -17.37 -8.73
C SER A 167 -10.77 -16.44 -9.91
N LEU A 168 -9.98 -15.39 -10.09
CA LEU A 168 -10.25 -14.32 -11.06
C LEU A 168 -10.42 -14.83 -12.51
N LYS A 169 -9.67 -15.87 -12.91
CA LYS A 169 -9.78 -16.47 -14.24
C LYS A 169 -11.13 -17.15 -14.47
N ARG A 170 -11.78 -17.63 -13.41
CA ARG A 170 -13.06 -18.35 -13.44
C ARG A 170 -14.23 -17.39 -13.22
N ASP A 171 -14.06 -16.46 -12.29
CA ASP A 171 -15.08 -15.53 -11.86
C ASP A 171 -14.89 -14.22 -12.61
N LYS A 172 -15.79 -13.89 -13.52
CA LYS A 172 -15.78 -12.60 -14.24
C LYS A 172 -16.13 -11.42 -13.30
N SER A 173 -15.52 -11.41 -12.11
CA SER A 173 -15.75 -10.36 -11.12
C SER A 173 -15.16 -9.03 -11.59
N ILE A 174 -15.89 -7.95 -11.37
CA ILE A 174 -15.41 -6.58 -11.55
C ILE A 174 -14.78 -6.01 -10.28
N ALA A 175 -14.94 -6.70 -9.14
CA ALA A 175 -14.35 -6.27 -7.87
C ALA A 175 -12.83 -6.48 -7.85
N PRO A 176 -12.05 -5.62 -7.17
CA PRO A 176 -10.61 -5.81 -7.04
C PRO A 176 -10.28 -7.04 -6.19
N VAL A 177 -9.16 -7.68 -6.48
CA VAL A 177 -8.64 -8.84 -5.73
C VAL A 177 -7.98 -8.41 -4.42
N LEU A 178 -8.61 -7.50 -3.69
CA LEU A 178 -8.08 -6.86 -2.51
C LEU A 178 -9.05 -6.95 -1.34
N LYS A 179 -8.50 -6.88 -0.12
CA LYS A 179 -9.22 -6.60 1.13
C LYS A 179 -8.80 -5.23 1.63
N LEU A 180 -9.78 -4.43 2.01
CA LEU A 180 -9.55 -3.13 2.62
C LEU A 180 -9.50 -3.26 4.13
N TYR A 181 -8.47 -2.71 4.72
CA TYR A 181 -8.41 -2.46 6.16
C TYR A 181 -8.38 -0.95 6.41
N ALA A 182 -9.20 -0.50 7.34
CA ALA A 182 -9.24 0.88 7.82
C ALA A 182 -9.23 0.90 9.34
N LYS A 183 -8.85 2.04 9.94
CA LYS A 183 -8.91 2.21 11.38
C LYS A 183 -10.33 2.49 11.84
N ASP A 184 -10.77 1.78 12.89
CA ASP A 184 -12.00 2.11 13.60
C ASP A 184 -11.82 3.32 14.54
N ALA A 185 -12.90 3.72 15.22
CA ALA A 185 -12.88 4.81 16.21
C ALA A 185 -11.86 4.60 17.34
N TYR A 186 -11.54 3.34 17.65
CA TYR A 186 -10.54 2.97 18.66
C TYR A 186 -9.13 2.84 18.09
N LYS A 187 -8.90 3.27 16.83
CA LYS A 187 -7.62 3.18 16.11
C LYS A 187 -7.11 1.76 15.85
N ASN A 188 -8.00 0.75 15.90
CA ASN A 188 -7.66 -0.62 15.52
C ASN A 188 -7.90 -0.85 14.02
N TRP A 189 -7.01 -1.61 13.37
CA TRP A 189 -7.19 -2.03 11.99
C TRP A 189 -8.30 -3.07 11.90
N LYS A 190 -9.33 -2.78 11.12
CA LYS A 190 -10.45 -3.68 10.83
C LYS A 190 -10.70 -3.80 9.34
N ALA A 191 -11.07 -5.00 8.91
CA ALA A 191 -11.55 -5.21 7.56
C ALA A 191 -12.85 -4.41 7.33
N ALA A 192 -12.90 -3.64 6.26
CA ALA A 192 -14.06 -2.86 5.89
C ALA A 192 -15.00 -3.72 5.02
N GLY A 193 -16.31 -3.71 5.35
CA GLY A 193 -17.31 -4.59 4.72
C GLY A 193 -17.28 -6.02 5.29
N SER A 194 -18.23 -6.85 4.86
CA SER A 194 -18.36 -8.25 5.34
C SER A 194 -17.19 -9.14 4.90
N ASP A 195 -16.52 -8.80 3.81
CA ASP A 195 -15.40 -9.53 3.19
C ASP A 195 -14.11 -8.69 3.07
N GLY A 196 -14.12 -7.46 3.62
CA GLY A 196 -13.01 -6.51 3.51
C GLY A 196 -12.86 -5.86 2.13
N GLY A 197 -13.81 -6.02 1.22
CA GLY A 197 -13.70 -5.53 -0.17
C GLY A 197 -14.68 -4.41 -0.56
N GLY A 198 -15.75 -4.26 0.20
CA GLY A 198 -16.94 -3.49 -0.24
C GLY A 198 -16.77 -1.97 -0.43
N LYS A 199 -15.66 -1.37 -0.03
CA LYS A 199 -15.41 0.07 -0.13
C LYS A 199 -14.26 0.45 -1.06
N VAL A 200 -13.62 -0.51 -1.70
CA VAL A 200 -12.65 -0.27 -2.78
C VAL A 200 -13.31 -0.55 -4.11
N VAL A 201 -13.33 0.43 -4.98
CA VAL A 201 -13.95 0.35 -6.30
C VAL A 201 -12.90 0.65 -7.36
N LEU A 202 -12.84 -0.20 -8.39
CA LEU A 202 -11.99 0.07 -9.55
C LEU A 202 -12.61 1.19 -10.39
N SER A 203 -11.82 2.22 -10.71
CA SER A 203 -12.26 3.33 -11.56
C SER A 203 -12.56 2.87 -12.99
N GLN A 204 -11.89 1.81 -13.45
CA GLN A 204 -12.12 1.20 -14.76
C GLN A 204 -12.66 -0.23 -14.60
N PRO A 205 -13.88 -0.52 -15.10
CA PRO A 205 -14.47 -1.86 -15.02
C PRO A 205 -13.64 -2.95 -15.72
N ALA A 206 -12.85 -2.57 -16.73
CA ALA A 206 -12.00 -3.49 -17.49
C ALA A 206 -10.69 -3.88 -16.77
N ALA A 207 -10.38 -3.30 -15.60
CA ALA A 207 -9.09 -3.48 -14.94
C ALA A 207 -8.74 -4.96 -14.67
N ASN A 208 -9.72 -5.78 -14.30
CA ASN A 208 -9.51 -7.22 -14.10
C ASN A 208 -9.22 -7.97 -15.42
N SER A 209 -9.84 -7.58 -16.53
CA SER A 209 -9.51 -8.16 -17.83
C SER A 209 -8.09 -7.81 -18.25
N ILE A 210 -7.70 -6.55 -18.07
CA ILE A 210 -6.35 -6.09 -18.37
C ILE A 210 -5.33 -6.76 -17.45
N LEU A 211 -5.66 -6.99 -16.18
CA LEU A 211 -4.81 -7.76 -15.27
C LEU A 211 -4.56 -9.18 -15.80
N LEU A 212 -5.60 -9.87 -16.28
CA LEU A 212 -5.46 -11.21 -16.85
C LEU A 212 -4.59 -11.19 -18.10
N ASP A 213 -4.69 -10.17 -18.96
CA ASP A 213 -3.82 -9.99 -20.12
C ASP A 213 -2.37 -9.74 -19.69
N CYS A 214 -2.14 -8.89 -18.69
CA CYS A 214 -0.81 -8.67 -18.10
C CYS A 214 -0.21 -9.95 -17.50
N MET A 215 -1.03 -10.78 -16.87
CA MET A 215 -0.58 -12.09 -16.36
C MET A 215 -0.20 -13.03 -17.50
N ALA A 216 -0.99 -13.09 -18.57
CA ALA A 216 -0.74 -13.95 -19.72
C ALA A 216 0.51 -13.53 -20.51
N THR A 217 0.81 -12.23 -20.55
CA THR A 217 1.99 -11.67 -21.23
C THR A 217 3.21 -11.56 -20.32
N GLU A 218 3.12 -12.04 -19.07
CA GLU A 218 4.18 -11.96 -18.06
C GLU A 218 4.68 -10.53 -17.79
N LYS A 219 3.81 -9.53 -17.95
CA LYS A 219 4.14 -8.11 -17.77
C LYS A 219 4.64 -7.80 -16.36
N TRP A 220 4.34 -8.66 -15.39
CA TRP A 220 4.88 -8.57 -14.04
C TRP A 220 6.41 -8.59 -13.97
N ARG A 221 7.11 -9.15 -14.97
CA ARG A 221 8.58 -9.15 -15.04
C ARG A 221 9.18 -7.75 -15.21
N GLU A 222 8.41 -6.82 -15.76
CA GLU A 222 8.85 -5.45 -16.03
C GLU A 222 8.71 -4.53 -14.80
N VAL A 223 7.95 -4.95 -13.77
CA VAL A 223 7.77 -4.16 -12.55
C VAL A 223 9.10 -4.02 -11.83
N VAL A 224 9.45 -2.80 -11.45
CA VAL A 224 10.62 -2.47 -10.62
C VAL A 224 10.14 -2.06 -9.24
N ASP A 225 10.76 -2.58 -8.18
CA ASP A 225 10.51 -2.15 -6.81
C ASP A 225 11.73 -1.40 -6.23
N PHE A 226 11.59 -0.92 -5.01
CA PHE A 226 12.67 -0.18 -4.35
C PHE A 226 13.86 -1.07 -3.98
N ASP A 227 13.68 -2.36 -3.69
CA ASP A 227 14.84 -3.26 -3.46
C ASP A 227 15.70 -3.31 -4.72
N GLU A 228 15.09 -3.48 -5.89
CA GLU A 228 15.82 -3.48 -7.16
C GLU A 228 16.44 -2.12 -7.50
N HIS A 229 15.76 -1.01 -7.16
CA HIS A 229 16.29 0.34 -7.38
C HIS A 229 17.46 0.65 -6.45
N LEU A 230 17.43 0.22 -5.21
CA LEU A 230 18.56 0.40 -4.27
C LEU A 230 19.79 -0.41 -4.67
N ASP A 231 19.59 -1.57 -5.30
CA ASP A 231 20.65 -2.38 -5.89
C ASP A 231 21.21 -1.78 -7.20
N ASP A 232 20.33 -1.16 -7.99
CA ASP A 232 20.66 -0.54 -9.28
C ASP A 232 19.82 0.73 -9.50
N ILE A 233 20.42 1.88 -9.20
CA ILE A 233 19.77 3.20 -9.26
C ILE A 233 19.33 3.61 -10.68
N THR A 234 19.70 2.87 -11.72
CA THR A 234 19.21 3.13 -13.10
C THR A 234 17.83 2.58 -13.33
N LYS A 235 17.32 1.70 -12.47
CA LYS A 235 15.97 1.14 -12.54
C LYS A 235 14.93 2.15 -12.05
N ASP A 236 13.88 2.36 -12.85
CA ASP A 236 12.79 3.30 -12.52
C ASP A 236 11.79 2.67 -11.55
N TRP A 237 11.93 2.92 -10.24
CA TRP A 237 11.01 2.48 -9.21
C TRP A 237 9.60 3.06 -9.34
N SER A 238 9.45 4.20 -10.03
CA SER A 238 8.13 4.81 -10.25
C SER A 238 7.29 4.01 -11.26
N ASN A 239 7.96 3.19 -12.09
CA ASN A 239 7.31 2.43 -13.17
C ASN A 239 6.47 3.33 -14.08
N SER A 240 6.97 4.54 -14.36
CA SER A 240 6.24 5.57 -15.09
C SER A 240 5.86 5.14 -16.51
N GLY A 241 6.71 4.34 -17.16
CA GLY A 241 6.51 3.82 -18.52
C GLY A 241 5.72 2.52 -18.64
N LEU A 242 5.39 1.86 -17.52
CA LEU A 242 4.89 0.48 -17.54
C LEU A 242 3.49 0.33 -18.19
N PHE A 243 2.63 1.36 -18.10
CA PHE A 243 1.25 1.37 -18.57
C PHE A 243 0.90 2.60 -19.43
N ASN A 244 1.86 3.06 -20.19
CA ASN A 244 1.64 4.12 -21.19
C ASN A 244 1.03 3.57 -22.47
#